data_df5655d9f7ffccefe32e216c997b78c3
#
_entry.id   df5655d9f7ffccefe32e216c997b78c3
#
_cell.length_a   1.000
_cell.length_b   1.000
_cell.length_c   1.000
_cell.angle_alpha   90.00
_cell.angle_beta   90.00
_cell.angle_gamma   90.00
#
_symmetry.space_group_name_H-M   'P 1'
#
loop_
_entity.id
_entity.type
_entity.pdbx_description
1 polymer ?
#
loop_
_entity_poly.entity_id
_entity_poly.type
_entity_poly.pdbx_seq_one_letter_code
_entity_poly.pdbx_strand_id
1 'polypeptide(L)'
;MSESTQFSPDSTYQHNQHAISQPGSGDDEQVLANARSLAQQQELSFAGSVTAPDAWQLVQDGLATLVDVRTAEERKFVGYIPDSIHVAWATGISLNRNPRFVKEFENKVKNKDSVVLLLCRSGKRSAAAAEALTKAGFTHIFNIESGFEGEINPDNQRGFLGGWRSHSLPWLQD
;
A
#
# COMPACT_ATOMS: atom_id res chain seq x y z
N MET A 1 -29.56 10.70 58.49
CA MET A 1 -28.10 10.58 58.35
C MET A 1 -27.84 10.03 56.95
N SER A 2 -27.52 10.91 56.01
CA SER A 2 -27.34 10.55 54.61
C SER A 2 -25.85 10.74 54.29
N GLU A 3 -25.14 9.68 54.02
CA GLU A 3 -23.78 9.74 53.51
C GLU A 3 -23.79 9.73 51.99
N SER A 4 -23.36 10.86 51.45
CA SER A 4 -23.13 11.04 50.02
C SER A 4 -21.73 10.51 49.65
N THR A 5 -21.66 9.44 48.91
CA THR A 5 -20.41 8.94 48.35
C THR A 5 -20.12 9.70 47.06
N GLN A 6 -19.12 10.53 47.07
CA GLN A 6 -18.58 11.21 45.89
C GLN A 6 -17.77 10.21 45.08
N PHE A 7 -18.13 10.04 43.80
CA PHE A 7 -17.33 9.35 42.81
C PHE A 7 -16.39 10.37 42.16
N SER A 8 -15.09 10.17 42.32
CA SER A 8 -14.05 10.91 41.58
C SER A 8 -13.75 10.18 40.26
N PRO A 9 -13.79 10.85 39.10
CA PRO A 9 -13.29 10.28 37.86
C PRO A 9 -11.81 10.65 37.72
N ASP A 10 -10.93 9.76 38.12
CA ASP A 10 -9.53 9.84 37.77
C ASP A 10 -9.22 8.69 36.78
N SER A 11 -9.33 8.97 35.52
CA SER A 11 -8.85 8.12 34.44
C SER A 11 -7.94 8.96 33.55
N THR A 12 -6.68 9.01 33.94
CA THR A 12 -5.59 9.51 33.10
C THR A 12 -5.46 8.62 31.88
N TYR A 13 -6.12 9.00 30.80
CA TYR A 13 -5.79 8.53 29.46
C TYR A 13 -4.39 9.07 29.11
N GLN A 14 -3.38 8.28 29.34
CA GLN A 14 -2.06 8.57 28.78
C GLN A 14 -2.16 8.46 27.25
N HIS A 15 -2.23 9.59 26.60
CA HIS A 15 -1.92 9.71 25.18
C HIS A 15 -0.47 9.26 25.00
N ASN A 16 -0.33 8.06 24.46
CA ASN A 16 0.94 7.60 23.93
C ASN A 16 1.22 8.48 22.70
N GLN A 17 1.97 9.55 22.91
CA GLN A 17 2.51 10.35 21.83
C GLN A 17 3.52 9.46 21.10
N HIS A 18 3.05 8.79 20.04
CA HIS A 18 3.96 8.30 19.02
C HIS A 18 4.70 9.52 18.51
N ALA A 19 6.01 9.50 18.70
CA ALA A 19 6.91 10.50 18.15
C ALA A 19 6.59 10.65 16.67
N ILE A 20 6.13 11.85 16.28
CA ILE A 20 5.94 12.22 14.88
C ILE A 20 7.35 12.24 14.30
N SER A 21 7.69 11.18 13.56
CA SER A 21 8.93 11.12 12.78
C SER A 21 8.94 12.30 11.82
N GLN A 22 10.05 13.02 11.77
CA GLN A 22 10.21 14.12 10.82
C GLN A 22 10.06 13.57 9.39
N PRO A 23 9.34 14.25 8.48
CA PRO A 23 9.21 13.79 7.10
C PRO A 23 10.59 13.63 6.47
N GLY A 24 10.87 12.42 5.92
CA GLY A 24 12.16 12.07 5.32
C GLY A 24 13.20 11.61 6.34
N SER A 25 12.81 10.75 7.28
CA SER A 25 13.80 10.08 8.14
C SER A 25 14.81 9.28 7.29
N GLY A 26 16.07 9.19 7.72
CA GLY A 26 17.07 8.38 7.02
C GLY A 26 16.65 6.90 6.85
N ASP A 27 15.68 6.45 7.63
CA ASP A 27 15.08 5.12 7.53
C ASP A 27 14.25 4.94 6.25
N ASP A 28 13.50 5.94 5.82
CA ASP A 28 12.68 5.88 4.60
C ASP A 28 13.53 5.81 3.33
N GLU A 29 14.60 6.61 3.28
CA GLU A 29 15.56 6.54 2.17
C GLU A 29 16.26 5.18 2.14
N GLN A 30 16.56 4.62 3.31
CA GLN A 30 17.18 3.31 3.43
C GLN A 30 16.24 2.19 2.96
N VAL A 31 14.95 2.26 3.28
CA VAL A 31 13.93 1.31 2.79
C VAL A 31 13.91 1.30 1.25
N LEU A 32 13.83 2.45 0.62
CA LEU A 32 13.83 2.56 -0.83
C LEU A 32 15.16 2.13 -1.46
N ALA A 33 16.30 2.44 -0.83
CA ALA A 33 17.61 2.02 -1.29
C ALA A 33 17.77 0.50 -1.23
N ASN A 34 17.34 -0.13 -0.15
CA ASN A 34 17.35 -1.58 0.02
C ASN A 34 16.46 -2.28 -1.02
N ALA A 35 15.25 -1.75 -1.25
CA ALA A 35 14.34 -2.26 -2.27
C ALA A 35 14.97 -2.23 -3.67
N ARG A 36 15.66 -1.12 -4.03
CA ARG A 36 16.38 -1.02 -5.31
C ARG A 36 17.54 -2.00 -5.42
N SER A 37 18.32 -2.16 -4.34
CA SER A 37 19.43 -3.10 -4.31
C SER A 37 18.97 -4.54 -4.53
N LEU A 38 17.90 -4.96 -3.86
CA LEU A 38 17.29 -6.27 -4.05
C LEU A 38 16.73 -6.46 -5.46
N ALA A 39 16.11 -5.44 -6.02
CA ALA A 39 15.60 -5.46 -7.39
C ALA A 39 16.72 -5.69 -8.41
N GLN A 40 17.86 -5.03 -8.23
CA GLN A 40 19.05 -5.25 -9.08
C GLN A 40 19.59 -6.68 -8.98
N GLN A 41 19.66 -7.23 -7.77
CA GLN A 41 20.10 -8.61 -7.55
C GLN A 41 19.14 -9.64 -8.17
N GLN A 42 17.86 -9.33 -8.19
CA GLN A 42 16.80 -10.17 -8.75
C GLN A 42 16.53 -9.87 -10.24
N GLU A 43 17.29 -8.96 -10.85
CA GLU A 43 17.14 -8.52 -12.24
C GLU A 43 15.69 -8.04 -12.57
N LEU A 44 15.03 -7.38 -11.60
CA LEU A 44 13.71 -6.80 -11.82
C LEU A 44 13.80 -5.60 -12.75
N SER A 45 12.80 -5.42 -13.59
CA SER A 45 12.72 -4.31 -14.55
C SER A 45 12.10 -3.04 -13.97
N PHE A 46 11.71 -3.03 -12.68
CA PHE A 46 11.15 -1.91 -11.95
C PHE A 46 11.94 -1.63 -10.65
N ALA A 47 11.64 -0.53 -9.96
CA ALA A 47 12.50 -0.01 -8.90
C ALA A 47 12.67 -0.93 -7.68
N GLY A 48 11.74 -1.82 -7.42
CA GLY A 48 11.84 -2.79 -6.32
C GLY A 48 10.50 -3.09 -5.65
N SER A 49 10.58 -3.82 -4.54
CA SER A 49 9.42 -4.16 -3.74
C SER A 49 9.61 -3.71 -2.29
N VAL A 50 8.52 -3.30 -1.65
CA VAL A 50 8.48 -2.91 -0.24
C VAL A 50 7.41 -3.70 0.49
N THR A 51 7.55 -3.84 1.81
CA THR A 51 6.53 -4.45 2.65
C THR A 51 5.32 -3.51 2.82
N ALA A 52 4.18 -4.05 3.24
CA ALA A 52 3.00 -3.22 3.51
C ALA A 52 3.22 -2.20 4.64
N PRO A 53 3.89 -2.54 5.78
CA PRO A 53 4.24 -1.55 6.80
C PRO A 53 5.15 -0.43 6.29
N ASP A 54 6.20 -0.77 5.54
CA ASP A 54 7.12 0.24 4.97
C ASP A 54 6.38 1.15 3.96
N ALA A 55 5.51 0.55 3.14
CA ALA A 55 4.68 1.31 2.21
C ALA A 55 3.78 2.31 2.91
N TRP A 56 3.16 1.90 4.03
CA TRP A 56 2.32 2.79 4.82
C TRP A 56 3.12 3.93 5.42
N GLN A 57 4.30 3.67 5.98
CA GLN A 57 5.18 4.69 6.52
C GLN A 57 5.56 5.72 5.45
N LEU A 58 6.01 5.28 4.29
CA LEU A 58 6.37 6.16 3.16
C LEU A 58 5.20 7.06 2.72
N VAL A 59 3.97 6.54 2.76
CA VAL A 59 2.76 7.33 2.42
C VAL A 59 2.46 8.36 3.50
N GLN A 60 2.54 7.98 4.78
CA GLN A 60 2.30 8.89 5.90
C GLN A 60 3.30 10.04 5.95
N ASP A 61 4.55 9.79 5.60
CA ASP A 61 5.61 10.79 5.54
C ASP A 61 5.57 11.65 4.26
N GLY A 62 4.59 11.40 3.38
CA GLY A 62 4.39 12.16 2.15
C GLY A 62 5.45 11.92 1.08
N LEU A 63 6.24 10.85 1.21
CA LEU A 63 7.33 10.50 0.28
C LEU A 63 6.86 9.65 -0.90
N ALA A 64 5.73 8.99 -0.79
CA ALA A 64 5.23 8.11 -1.82
C ALA A 64 3.72 8.25 -2.04
N THR A 65 3.29 7.99 -3.27
CA THR A 65 1.87 7.91 -3.65
C THR A 65 1.46 6.46 -3.78
N LEU A 66 0.39 6.06 -3.09
CA LEU A 66 -0.16 4.71 -3.18
C LEU A 66 -1.20 4.62 -4.29
N VAL A 67 -1.01 3.68 -5.21
CA VAL A 67 -1.94 3.40 -6.31
C VAL A 67 -2.42 1.96 -6.23
N ASP A 68 -3.72 1.79 -6.06
CA ASP A 68 -4.39 0.50 -6.07
C ASP A 68 -4.73 0.11 -7.52
N VAL A 69 -4.14 -0.99 -7.99
CA VAL A 69 -4.34 -1.49 -9.36
C VAL A 69 -5.35 -2.64 -9.44
N ARG A 70 -6.06 -2.91 -8.33
CA ARG A 70 -7.13 -3.90 -8.29
C ARG A 70 -8.35 -3.45 -9.10
N THR A 71 -9.31 -4.35 -9.30
CA THR A 71 -10.58 -4.01 -9.91
C THR A 71 -11.46 -3.14 -9.00
N ALA A 72 -12.44 -2.46 -9.56
CA ALA A 72 -13.40 -1.69 -8.78
C ALA A 72 -14.23 -2.59 -7.85
N GLU A 73 -14.54 -3.81 -8.30
CA GLU A 73 -15.28 -4.81 -7.54
C GLU A 73 -14.48 -5.27 -6.30
N GLU A 74 -13.18 -5.52 -6.46
CA GLU A 74 -12.31 -5.86 -5.30
C GLU A 74 -12.29 -4.72 -4.28
N ARG A 75 -12.16 -3.47 -4.73
CA ARG A 75 -12.18 -2.31 -3.83
C ARG A 75 -13.50 -2.20 -3.08
N LYS A 76 -14.62 -2.42 -3.76
CA LYS A 76 -15.94 -2.33 -3.16
C LYS A 76 -16.23 -3.47 -2.17
N PHE A 77 -15.97 -4.72 -2.58
CA PHE A 77 -16.41 -5.89 -1.81
C PHE A 77 -15.38 -6.45 -0.84
N VAL A 78 -14.10 -6.17 -1.05
CA VAL A 78 -13.02 -6.64 -0.17
C VAL A 78 -12.46 -5.53 0.71
N GLY A 79 -12.61 -4.28 0.28
CA GLY A 79 -12.13 -3.10 0.98
C GLY A 79 -11.00 -2.38 0.23
N TYR A 80 -10.65 -1.18 0.70
CA TYR A 80 -9.65 -0.32 0.07
C TYR A 80 -8.86 0.49 1.11
N ILE A 81 -7.72 1.01 0.69
CA ILE A 81 -6.90 1.89 1.53
C ILE A 81 -7.40 3.34 1.33
N PRO A 82 -7.72 4.09 2.42
CA PRO A 82 -8.10 5.48 2.32
C PRO A 82 -7.09 6.31 1.52
N ASP A 83 -7.58 7.28 0.75
CA ASP A 83 -6.79 8.21 -0.06
C ASP A 83 -5.91 7.58 -1.15
N SER A 84 -6.00 6.26 -1.36
CA SER A 84 -5.30 5.59 -2.45
C SER A 84 -5.89 5.97 -3.81
N ILE A 85 -5.01 6.28 -4.77
CA ILE A 85 -5.41 6.47 -6.17
C ILE A 85 -5.81 5.11 -6.75
N HIS A 86 -6.91 5.07 -7.52
CA HIS A 86 -7.34 3.85 -8.20
C HIS A 86 -7.09 3.93 -9.70
N VAL A 87 -6.33 2.97 -10.24
CA VAL A 87 -6.15 2.72 -11.66
C VAL A 87 -6.11 1.22 -11.91
N ALA A 88 -7.18 0.65 -12.43
CA ALA A 88 -7.30 -0.79 -12.58
C ALA A 88 -6.35 -1.36 -13.65
N TRP A 89 -5.48 -2.29 -13.27
CA TRP A 89 -4.64 -3.08 -14.19
C TRP A 89 -5.47 -4.04 -15.05
N ALA A 90 -6.50 -4.60 -14.43
CA ALA A 90 -7.49 -5.46 -15.07
C ALA A 90 -8.87 -5.08 -14.54
N THR A 91 -9.92 -5.36 -15.30
CA THR A 91 -11.30 -4.97 -15.01
C THR A 91 -12.22 -6.16 -14.92
N GLY A 92 -13.31 -5.98 -14.16
CA GLY A 92 -14.34 -7.00 -13.95
C GLY A 92 -13.84 -8.22 -13.17
N ILE A 93 -14.77 -9.11 -12.89
CA ILE A 93 -14.49 -10.35 -12.14
C ILE A 93 -13.64 -11.35 -12.94
N SER A 94 -13.65 -11.24 -14.27
CA SER A 94 -12.82 -12.07 -15.17
C SER A 94 -11.38 -11.56 -15.31
N LEU A 95 -11.04 -10.46 -14.65
CA LEU A 95 -9.71 -9.86 -14.66
C LEU A 95 -9.17 -9.59 -16.08
N ASN A 96 -10.01 -9.06 -16.96
CA ASN A 96 -9.61 -8.69 -18.31
C ASN A 96 -8.59 -7.55 -18.26
N ARG A 97 -7.45 -7.71 -18.92
CA ARG A 97 -6.38 -6.72 -18.97
C ARG A 97 -6.91 -5.37 -19.48
N ASN A 98 -6.64 -4.29 -18.74
CA ASN A 98 -7.00 -2.94 -19.16
C ASN A 98 -5.96 -2.41 -20.17
N PRO A 99 -6.29 -2.29 -21.47
CA PRO A 99 -5.34 -1.83 -22.49
C PRO A 99 -5.01 -0.32 -22.33
N ARG A 100 -5.81 0.41 -21.56
CA ARG A 100 -5.63 1.85 -21.32
C ARG A 100 -4.90 2.15 -20.01
N PHE A 101 -4.46 1.14 -19.28
CA PHE A 101 -3.87 1.28 -17.95
C PHE A 101 -2.78 2.36 -17.87
N VAL A 102 -1.78 2.30 -18.74
CA VAL A 102 -0.67 3.27 -18.74
C VAL A 102 -1.18 4.70 -18.94
N LYS A 103 -2.07 4.90 -19.92
CA LYS A 103 -2.64 6.23 -20.19
C LYS A 103 -3.49 6.75 -19.02
N GLU A 104 -4.30 5.90 -18.41
CA GLU A 104 -5.09 6.26 -17.24
C GLU A 104 -4.22 6.58 -16.03
N PHE A 105 -3.13 5.83 -15.86
CA PHE A 105 -2.14 6.08 -14.82
C PHE A 105 -1.45 7.44 -15.04
N GLU A 106 -0.95 7.73 -16.23
CA GLU A 106 -0.32 9.01 -16.58
C GLU A 106 -1.26 10.22 -16.38
N ASN A 107 -2.56 10.03 -16.52
CA ASN A 107 -3.54 11.07 -16.25
C ASN A 107 -3.66 11.41 -14.75
N LYS A 108 -3.41 10.45 -13.87
CA LYS A 108 -3.52 10.61 -12.41
C LYS A 108 -2.17 10.89 -11.75
N VAL A 109 -1.10 10.29 -12.22
CA VAL A 109 0.27 10.49 -11.73
C VAL A 109 1.07 11.22 -12.80
N LYS A 110 1.20 12.53 -12.66
CA LYS A 110 1.79 13.39 -13.69
C LYS A 110 3.32 13.39 -13.71
N ASN A 111 3.94 13.28 -12.54
CA ASN A 111 5.38 13.29 -12.42
C ASN A 111 5.95 11.88 -12.52
N LYS A 112 6.73 11.61 -13.55
CA LYS A 112 7.35 10.30 -13.79
C LYS A 112 8.48 9.97 -12.83
N ASP A 113 8.98 10.96 -12.09
CA ASP A 113 10.04 10.79 -11.09
C ASP A 113 9.48 10.70 -9.65
N SER A 114 8.18 10.74 -9.47
CA SER A 114 7.59 10.52 -8.13
C SER A 114 7.71 9.07 -7.70
N VAL A 115 7.90 8.86 -6.40
CA VAL A 115 7.86 7.53 -5.80
C VAL A 115 6.41 7.04 -5.76
N VAL A 116 6.15 5.92 -6.41
CA VAL A 116 4.82 5.32 -6.48
C VAL A 116 4.87 3.89 -5.98
N LEU A 117 3.92 3.54 -5.13
CA LEU A 117 3.74 2.22 -4.54
C LEU A 117 2.49 1.60 -5.15
N LEU A 118 2.63 0.45 -5.81
CA LEU A 118 1.53 -0.25 -6.46
C LEU A 118 1.01 -1.39 -5.60
N LEU A 119 -0.30 -1.41 -5.40
CA LEU A 119 -1.01 -2.43 -4.62
C LEU A 119 -1.93 -3.24 -5.52
N CYS A 120 -1.85 -4.56 -5.43
CA CYS A 120 -2.90 -5.45 -5.92
C CYS A 120 -3.34 -6.43 -4.83
N ARG A 121 -3.96 -7.56 -5.17
CA ARG A 121 -4.42 -8.54 -4.19
C ARG A 121 -3.26 -9.25 -3.46
N SER A 122 -2.24 -9.70 -4.19
CA SER A 122 -1.14 -10.53 -3.67
C SER A 122 0.24 -10.19 -4.27
N GLY A 123 0.40 -9.02 -4.90
CA GLY A 123 1.68 -8.55 -5.44
C GLY A 123 1.96 -8.90 -6.91
N LYS A 124 1.25 -9.85 -7.52
CA LYS A 124 1.54 -10.33 -8.89
C LYS A 124 1.12 -9.35 -9.99
N ARG A 125 -0.10 -8.85 -9.93
CA ARG A 125 -0.61 -7.86 -10.92
C ARG A 125 0.11 -6.52 -10.81
N SER A 126 0.40 -6.08 -9.58
CA SER A 126 1.13 -4.84 -9.33
C SER A 126 2.58 -4.92 -9.81
N ALA A 127 3.25 -6.07 -9.71
CA ALA A 127 4.56 -6.29 -10.32
C ALA A 127 4.51 -6.14 -11.85
N ALA A 128 3.55 -6.78 -12.52
CA ALA A 128 3.37 -6.63 -13.97
C ALA A 128 3.01 -5.20 -14.38
N ALA A 129 2.21 -4.50 -13.56
CA ALA A 129 1.90 -3.09 -13.75
C ALA A 129 3.16 -2.21 -13.60
N ALA A 130 4.01 -2.50 -12.60
CA ALA A 130 5.27 -1.80 -12.38
C ALA A 130 6.21 -1.91 -13.58
N GLU A 131 6.34 -3.11 -14.17
CA GLU A 131 7.10 -3.30 -15.40
C GLU A 131 6.57 -2.44 -16.57
N ALA A 132 5.26 -2.43 -16.77
CA ALA A 132 4.64 -1.64 -17.83
C ALA A 132 4.86 -0.14 -17.65
N LEU A 133 4.76 0.37 -16.42
CA LEU A 133 4.99 1.77 -16.10
C LEU A 133 6.46 2.17 -16.23
N THR A 134 7.38 1.29 -15.83
CA THR A 134 8.82 1.52 -16.02
C THR A 134 9.17 1.61 -17.53
N LYS A 135 8.60 0.75 -18.36
CA LYS A 135 8.72 0.85 -19.84
C LYS A 135 8.12 2.15 -20.40
N ALA A 136 7.12 2.72 -19.73
CA ALA A 136 6.51 4.01 -20.08
C ALA A 136 7.29 5.22 -19.54
N GLY A 137 8.42 5.01 -18.86
CA GLY A 137 9.35 6.05 -18.43
C GLY A 137 9.17 6.51 -16.98
N PHE A 138 8.39 5.82 -16.15
CA PHE A 138 8.34 6.06 -14.71
C PHE A 138 9.58 5.45 -14.04
N THR A 139 10.28 6.23 -13.20
CA THR A 139 11.61 5.86 -12.68
C THR A 139 11.58 5.24 -11.29
N HIS A 140 10.54 5.49 -10.51
CA HIS A 140 10.45 5.09 -9.10
C HIS A 140 9.15 4.36 -8.78
N ILE A 141 8.88 3.27 -9.52
CA ILE A 141 7.72 2.41 -9.30
C ILE A 141 8.12 1.21 -8.44
N PHE A 142 7.48 1.07 -7.29
CA PHE A 142 7.68 -0.03 -6.36
C PHE A 142 6.41 -0.88 -6.25
N ASN A 143 6.61 -2.17 -6.05
CA ASN A 143 5.56 -3.13 -5.78
C ASN A 143 5.37 -3.28 -4.26
N ILE A 144 4.14 -3.30 -3.76
CA ILE A 144 3.85 -3.70 -2.37
C ILE A 144 3.75 -5.22 -2.33
N GLU A 145 4.71 -5.85 -1.64
CA GLU A 145 4.75 -7.30 -1.48
C GLU A 145 3.49 -7.81 -0.81
N SER A 146 3.04 -8.99 -1.21
CA SER A 146 1.85 -9.66 -0.70
C SER A 146 0.53 -8.86 -0.88
N GLY A 147 0.57 -7.64 -1.40
CA GLY A 147 -0.59 -6.84 -1.75
C GLY A 147 -1.55 -6.55 -0.59
N PHE A 148 -2.85 -6.50 -0.90
CA PHE A 148 -3.90 -6.18 0.07
C PHE A 148 -4.29 -7.38 0.94
N GLU A 149 -4.42 -8.57 0.33
CA GLU A 149 -4.94 -9.76 1.00
C GLU A 149 -3.89 -10.84 1.31
N GLY A 150 -2.68 -10.70 0.79
CA GLY A 150 -1.62 -11.67 0.97
C GLY A 150 -1.79 -12.96 0.16
N GLU A 151 -1.02 -13.97 0.54
CA GLU A 151 -1.06 -15.30 -0.07
C GLU A 151 -2.24 -16.13 0.47
N ILE A 152 -2.57 -17.20 -0.26
CA ILE A 152 -3.55 -18.20 0.18
C ILE A 152 -2.90 -19.08 1.25
N ASN A 153 -3.59 -19.27 2.38
CA ASN A 153 -3.18 -20.20 3.41
C ASN A 153 -3.54 -21.66 3.04
N PRO A 154 -3.09 -22.67 3.82
CA PRO A 154 -3.43 -24.08 3.57
C PRO A 154 -4.92 -24.40 3.54
N ASP A 155 -5.75 -23.56 4.18
CA ASP A 155 -7.21 -23.69 4.21
C ASP A 155 -7.91 -22.97 3.03
N ASN A 156 -7.15 -22.55 2.00
CA ASN A 156 -7.62 -21.79 0.84
C ASN A 156 -8.24 -20.42 1.19
N GLN A 157 -7.74 -19.76 2.24
CA GLN A 157 -8.20 -18.45 2.68
C GLN A 157 -7.12 -17.39 2.48
N ARG A 158 -7.54 -16.13 2.25
CA ARG A 158 -6.66 -14.96 2.21
C ARG A 158 -6.84 -14.07 3.44
N GLY A 159 -5.91 -13.15 3.64
CA GLY A 159 -5.95 -12.18 4.74
C GLY A 159 -5.25 -12.65 6.02
N PHE A 160 -4.57 -13.81 5.98
CA PHE A 160 -3.85 -14.39 7.11
C PHE A 160 -2.34 -14.47 6.89
N LEU A 161 -1.91 -14.65 5.65
CA LEU A 161 -0.50 -14.78 5.28
C LEU A 161 -0.01 -13.54 4.51
N GLY A 162 0.55 -12.59 5.24
CA GLY A 162 1.02 -11.33 4.66
C GLY A 162 -0.11 -10.44 4.14
N GLY A 163 0.26 -9.37 3.45
CA GLY A 163 -0.66 -8.40 2.89
C GLY A 163 -1.07 -7.30 3.88
N TRP A 164 -1.62 -6.24 3.33
CA TRP A 164 -2.00 -5.02 4.05
C TRP A 164 -2.90 -5.29 5.27
N ARG A 165 -3.93 -6.10 5.07
CA ARG A 165 -4.92 -6.40 6.11
C ARG A 165 -4.36 -7.18 7.29
N SER A 166 -3.44 -8.13 7.04
CA SER A 166 -2.83 -8.94 8.11
C SER A 166 -1.92 -8.15 9.03
N HIS A 167 -1.43 -6.99 8.58
CA HIS A 167 -0.61 -6.08 9.37
C HIS A 167 -1.43 -5.05 10.17
N SER A 168 -2.75 -5.18 10.20
CA SER A 168 -3.66 -4.23 10.89
C SER A 168 -3.50 -2.78 10.45
N LEU A 169 -3.08 -2.55 9.21
CA LEU A 169 -2.96 -1.23 8.61
C LEU A 169 -4.35 -0.67 8.24
N PRO A 170 -4.52 0.65 8.13
CA PRO A 170 -5.82 1.25 7.85
C PRO A 170 -6.43 0.80 6.53
N TRP A 171 -7.68 0.41 6.55
CA TRP A 171 -8.49 0.11 5.36
C TRP A 171 -9.97 0.30 5.67
N LEU A 172 -10.77 0.53 4.65
CA LEU A 172 -12.21 0.73 4.71
C LEU A 172 -12.93 -0.26 3.80
N GLN A 173 -14.21 -0.48 4.05
CA GLN A 173 -15.12 -1.28 3.22
C GLN A 173 -16.49 -0.60 3.23
N ASP A 174 -17.13 -0.48 2.05
CA ASP A 174 -18.46 0.10 1.89
C ASP A 174 -19.57 -0.91 2.14
#